data_3018ffab861cd5c812303f6e9c7b6fde
#
_entry.id   3018ffab861cd5c812303f6e9c7b6fde
#
_cell.length_a   1.000
_cell.length_b   1.000
_cell.length_c   1.000
_cell.angle_alpha   90.00
_cell.angle_beta   90.00
_cell.angle_gamma   90.00
#
_symmetry.space_group_name_H-M   'P 1'
#
loop_
_entity.id
_entity.type
_entity.pdbx_description
1 polymer ?
#
loop_
_entity_poly.entity_id
_entity_poly.type
_entity_poly.pdbx_seq_one_letter_code
_entity_poly.pdbx_strand_id
1 'polypeptide(L)'
;MFRFNNVKNIVMKKIKYVIYKEGKYYVSQCLNVDISSFGTTIDEAAANLKEALQLYFEDDKSHLDYLSISEALIGETQLYLK
;
A
#
# COMPACT_ATOMS: atom_id res chain seq x y z
N MET A 1 -5.61 -7.96 29.67
CA MET A 1 -5.35 -7.51 29.36
C MET A 1 -4.77 -6.91 28.93
N PHE A 2 -4.75 -6.67 28.65
CA PHE A 2 -4.35 -6.01 28.34
C PHE A 2 -3.71 -5.52 27.58
N ARG A 3 -3.54 -5.29 27.28
CA ARG A 3 -3.36 -4.55 26.16
C ARG A 3 -2.44 -3.46 26.32
N PHE A 4 -2.11 -3.01 27.37
CA PHE A 4 -1.11 -2.02 27.59
C PHE A 4 0.23 -2.44 27.10
N ASN A 5 0.49 -3.72 27.15
CA ASN A 5 1.77 -4.21 26.71
C ASN A 5 1.97 -4.00 25.26
N ASN A 6 0.88 -3.95 24.51
CA ASN A 6 0.97 -3.79 23.08
C ASN A 6 1.42 -2.42 22.66
N VAL A 7 1.26 -1.43 23.52
CA VAL A 7 1.69 -0.09 23.20
C VAL A 7 3.19 -0.05 22.93
N LYS A 8 3.95 -0.84 23.70
CA LYS A 8 5.39 -0.89 23.52
C LYS A 8 5.78 -1.58 22.23
N ASN A 9 4.88 -2.35 21.65
CA ASN A 9 5.18 -3.13 20.47
C ASN A 9 4.57 -2.56 19.20
N ILE A 10 4.02 -1.35 19.29
CA ILE A 10 3.47 -0.71 18.12
C ILE A 10 4.60 -0.35 17.17
N VAL A 11 4.47 -0.76 15.93
CA VAL A 11 5.43 -0.46 14.90
C VAL A 11 4.79 0.49 13.90
N MET A 12 5.46 1.61 13.67
CA MET A 12 5.00 2.57 12.69
C MET A 12 5.74 2.33 11.40
N LYS A 13 5.00 1.96 10.35
CA LYS A 13 5.56 1.78 9.04
C LYS A 13 5.00 2.82 8.11
N LYS A 14 5.87 3.45 7.36
CA LYS A 14 5.44 4.39 6.33
C LYS A 14 5.17 3.61 5.07
N ILE A 15 3.99 3.80 4.55
CA ILE A 15 3.56 3.10 3.35
C ILE A 15 3.40 4.11 2.23
N LYS A 16 4.06 3.84 1.12
CA LYS A 16 3.89 4.64 -0.08
C LYS A 16 3.09 3.85 -1.09
N TYR A 17 2.21 4.53 -1.76
CA TYR A 17 1.36 3.87 -2.76
C TYR A 17 1.08 4.85 -3.89
N VAL A 18 0.65 4.30 -5.01
CA VAL A 18 0.19 5.09 -6.15
C VAL A 18 -1.24 4.69 -6.44
N ILE A 19 -1.99 5.64 -6.98
CA ILE A 19 -3.36 5.37 -7.41
C ILE A 19 -3.48 5.83 -8.83
N TYR A 20 -4.03 4.98 -9.67
CA TYR A 20 -4.23 5.31 -11.07
C TYR A 20 -5.59 4.81 -11.52
N LYS A 21 -6.10 5.44 -12.57
CA LYS A 21 -7.41 5.08 -13.09
C LYS A 21 -7.28 3.99 -14.14
N GLU A 22 -8.11 2.97 -14.00
CA GLU A 22 -8.13 1.86 -14.94
C GLU A 22 -9.60 1.60 -15.29
N GLY A 23 -10.00 2.01 -16.49
CA GLY A 23 -11.39 1.94 -16.86
C GLY A 23 -12.21 2.85 -15.97
N LYS A 24 -13.20 2.29 -15.32
CA LYS A 24 -14.06 3.06 -14.43
C LYS A 24 -13.68 2.93 -12.97
N TYR A 25 -12.56 2.27 -12.68
CA TYR A 25 -12.10 2.08 -11.32
C TYR A 25 -10.77 2.79 -11.09
N TYR A 26 -10.46 2.99 -9.83
CA TYR A 26 -9.15 3.47 -9.41
C TYR A 26 -8.45 2.31 -8.72
N VAL A 27 -7.22 2.07 -9.12
CA VAL A 27 -6.39 1.02 -8.54
C VAL A 27 -5.39 1.67 -7.62
N SER A 28 -5.25 1.11 -6.42
CA SER A 28 -4.25 1.55 -5.46
C SER A 28 -3.21 0.45 -5.32
N GLN A 29 -1.95 0.80 -5.59
CA GLN A 29 -0.86 -0.16 -5.58
C GLN A 29 0.16 0.26 -4.53
N CYS A 30 0.40 -0.62 -3.57
CA CYS A 30 1.42 -0.37 -2.57
C CYS A 30 2.79 -0.58 -3.18
N LEU A 31 3.76 0.23 -2.77
CA LEU A 31 5.12 0.14 -3.27
C LEU A 31 6.03 -0.63 -2.34
N ASN A 32 5.67 -0.73 -1.07
CA ASN A 32 6.53 -1.36 -0.07
C ASN A 32 6.36 -2.87 0.00
N VAL A 33 5.18 -3.35 -0.34
CA VAL A 33 4.87 -4.77 -0.45
C VAL A 33 3.95 -4.92 -1.64
N ASP A 34 3.87 -6.12 -2.18
CA ASP A 34 3.08 -6.37 -3.39
C ASP A 34 1.62 -6.60 -3.04
N ILE A 35 0.94 -5.52 -2.71
CA ILE A 35 -0.48 -5.55 -2.37
C ILE A 35 -1.17 -4.40 -3.09
N SER A 36 -2.32 -4.68 -3.67
CA SER A 36 -3.10 -3.66 -4.34
C SER A 36 -4.57 -3.81 -3.96
N SER A 37 -5.33 -2.75 -4.21
CA SER A 37 -6.76 -2.76 -4.02
C SER A 37 -7.36 -1.81 -5.05
N PHE A 38 -8.65 -1.60 -4.98
CA PHE A 38 -9.30 -0.70 -5.94
C PHE A 38 -10.57 -0.13 -5.34
N GLY A 39 -11.13 0.85 -6.02
CA GLY A 39 -12.38 1.47 -5.63
C GLY A 39 -12.95 2.27 -6.78
N THR A 40 -14.14 2.82 -6.59
CA THR A 40 -14.78 3.64 -7.61
C THR A 40 -14.37 5.10 -7.51
N THR A 41 -13.69 5.47 -6.43
CA THR A 41 -13.11 6.80 -6.25
C THR A 41 -11.70 6.66 -5.72
N ILE A 42 -10.94 7.74 -5.81
CA ILE A 42 -9.57 7.75 -5.28
C ILE A 42 -9.59 7.47 -3.78
N ASP A 43 -10.49 8.13 -3.06
CA ASP A 43 -10.56 7.95 -1.61
C ASP A 43 -10.93 6.51 -1.25
N GLU A 44 -11.83 5.92 -2.00
CA GLU A 44 -12.22 4.54 -1.74
C GLU A 44 -11.06 3.58 -1.98
N ALA A 45 -10.35 3.78 -3.09
CA ALA A 45 -9.20 2.93 -3.40
C ALA A 45 -8.14 3.03 -2.32
N ALA A 46 -7.91 4.25 -1.80
CA ALA A 46 -6.93 4.45 -0.74
C ALA A 46 -7.37 3.76 0.56
N ALA A 47 -8.64 3.91 0.92
CA ALA A 47 -9.15 3.30 2.14
C ALA A 47 -9.13 1.79 2.06
N ASN A 48 -9.49 1.25 0.91
CA ASN A 48 -9.48 -0.21 0.73
C ASN A 48 -8.06 -0.76 0.79
N LEU A 49 -7.09 -0.03 0.25
CA LEU A 49 -5.70 -0.45 0.34
C LEU A 49 -5.24 -0.46 1.79
N LYS A 50 -5.59 0.59 2.54
CA LYS A 50 -5.18 0.67 3.94
C LYS A 50 -5.71 -0.52 4.72
N GLU A 51 -6.97 -0.87 4.47
CA GLU A 51 -7.56 -2.02 5.16
C GLU A 51 -6.84 -3.31 4.81
N ALA A 52 -6.55 -3.52 3.53
CA ALA A 52 -5.85 -4.71 3.08
C ALA A 52 -4.46 -4.79 3.70
N LEU A 53 -3.76 -3.65 3.79
CA LEU A 53 -2.43 -3.62 4.37
C LEU A 53 -2.47 -3.90 5.87
N GLN A 54 -3.48 -3.40 6.57
CA GLN A 54 -3.60 -3.69 8.00
C GLN A 54 -3.76 -5.18 8.25
N LEU A 55 -4.58 -5.84 7.43
CA LEU A 55 -4.75 -7.28 7.55
C LEU A 55 -3.45 -8.02 7.22
N TYR A 56 -2.76 -7.58 6.19
CA TYR A 56 -1.52 -8.20 5.77
C TYR A 56 -0.46 -8.14 6.87
N PHE A 57 -0.33 -7.00 7.53
CA PHE A 57 0.71 -6.82 8.55
C PHE A 57 0.31 -7.32 9.93
N GLU A 58 -0.86 -7.90 10.07
CA GLU A 58 -1.22 -8.56 11.33
C GLU A 58 -0.41 -9.83 11.54
N ASP A 59 0.10 -10.40 10.45
CA ASP A 59 0.97 -11.56 10.53
C ASP A 59 2.40 -11.08 10.74
N ASP A 60 3.04 -11.54 11.82
CA ASP A 60 4.41 -11.13 12.14
C ASP A 60 5.37 -11.36 10.99
N LYS A 61 5.16 -12.43 10.24
CA LYS A 61 6.08 -12.77 9.14
C LYS A 61 5.98 -11.79 7.99
N SER A 62 4.85 -11.10 7.86
CA SER A 62 4.66 -10.17 6.76
C SER A 62 5.62 -9.01 6.82
N HIS A 63 6.09 -8.67 8.01
CA HIS A 63 7.02 -7.56 8.16
C HIS A 63 8.35 -7.80 7.47
N LEU A 64 8.67 -9.06 7.19
CA LEU A 64 9.92 -9.40 6.50
C LEU A 64 9.90 -8.99 5.04
N ASP A 65 8.73 -8.82 4.47
CA ASP A 65 8.60 -8.48 3.05
C ASP A 65 8.56 -6.97 2.82
N TYR A 66 8.54 -6.20 3.88
CA TYR A 66 8.44 -4.76 3.77
C TYR A 66 9.75 -4.16 3.28
N LEU A 67 9.65 -3.35 2.23
CA LEU A 67 10.79 -2.60 1.72
C LEU A 67 10.57 -1.13 2.00
N SER A 68 11.56 -0.49 2.61
CA SER A 68 11.48 0.94 2.87
C SER A 68 11.79 1.69 1.59
N ILE A 69 10.93 2.64 1.25
CA ILE A 69 11.10 3.45 0.04
C ILE A 69 11.10 4.91 0.44
N SER A 70 12.25 5.56 0.24
CA SER A 70 12.38 6.96 0.65
C SER A 70 11.78 7.90 -0.37
N GLU A 71 11.88 7.57 -1.66
CA GLU A 71 11.37 8.44 -2.71
C GLU A 71 10.72 7.60 -3.79
N ALA A 72 9.74 8.19 -4.45
CA ALA A 72 9.07 7.54 -5.56
C ALA A 72 8.72 8.59 -6.59
N LEU A 73 8.73 8.19 -7.85
CA LEU A 73 8.41 9.05 -8.97
C LEU A 73 7.49 8.31 -9.92
N ILE A 74 6.49 9.00 -10.42
CA ILE A 74 5.66 8.46 -11.48
C ILE A 74 6.16 9.11 -12.74
N GLY A 75 6.65 8.30 -13.68
CA GLY A 75 7.25 8.81 -14.90
C GLY A 75 6.50 8.35 -16.13
N GLU A 76 6.76 9.01 -17.22
CA GLU A 76 6.16 8.69 -18.50
C GLU A 76 7.21 8.77 -19.58
N THR A 77 7.17 7.83 -20.50
CA THR A 77 8.08 7.88 -21.66
C THR A 77 7.33 7.37 -22.86
N GLN A 78 7.86 7.66 -24.03
CA GLN A 78 7.28 7.19 -25.28
C GLN A 78 8.17 6.16 -25.91
N LEU A 79 7.57 5.12 -26.45
CA LEU A 79 8.29 4.08 -27.16
C LEU A 79 7.78 4.02 -28.58
N TYR A 80 8.68 3.77 -29.52
CA TYR A 80 8.32 3.58 -30.90
C TYR A 80 8.34 2.08 -31.19
N LEU A 81 7.16 1.50 -31.33
CA LEU A 81 7.02 0.06 -31.50
C LEU A 81 6.72 -0.27 -32.96
N LYS A 82 7.19 -1.42 -33.41
CA LYS A 82 6.93 -1.88 -34.78
C LYS A 82 5.77 -2.85 -34.82
#